data_c3394b01802d9565b5d8cfaaa7a12e28
#
_entry.id   c3394b01802d9565b5d8cfaaa7a12e28
#
_cell.length_a   1.000
_cell.length_b   1.000
_cell.length_c   1.000
_cell.angle_alpha   90.00
_cell.angle_beta   90.00
_cell.angle_gamma   90.00
#
_symmetry.space_group_name_H-M   'P 1'
#
loop_
_entity.id
_entity.type
_entity.pdbx_description
1 polymer ?
#
loop_
_entity_poly.entity_id
_entity_poly.type
_entity_poly.pdbx_seq_one_letter_code
_entity_poly.pdbx_strand_id
1 'polypeptide(L)'
;LCSLICYLIVCCPPTLTAQQQPREVVRILAVGNSFSDDGVEYLDELAKAAGIRLIVGNLYIGGCSLERHWENVSKGLPAYDYRKNCEGVQSNTPKTSLLSALQDEPWDYITVQQVSQNSGLYDTYYPFMPSLLQYLRTHATNPGVRFAIHQVWAYACDSNHSGFANYDNDQSRMYREIVKTVNRVSRKEHIPIVIPSGTAIQTGRNLMGDRMTRDGFHLDYGL
;
A
#
# COMPACT_ATOMS: atom_id res chain seq x y z
N LEU A 1 -56.22 24.60 58.19
CA LEU A 1 -55.02 23.78 57.94
C LEU A 1 -55.01 23.40 56.50
N CYS A 2 -54.27 24.15 55.63
CA CYS A 2 -54.01 23.80 54.20
C CYS A 2 -52.63 23.18 54.15
N SER A 3 -52.59 21.89 53.70
CA SER A 3 -51.35 21.19 53.41
C SER A 3 -50.97 21.45 51.93
N LEU A 4 -49.84 22.14 51.71
CA LEU A 4 -49.20 22.33 50.42
C LEU A 4 -48.34 21.11 50.11
N ILE A 5 -48.69 20.30 49.10
CA ILE A 5 -47.87 19.21 48.58
C ILE A 5 -47.07 19.81 47.45
N CYS A 6 -45.73 19.95 47.64
CA CYS A 6 -44.78 20.30 46.58
C CYS A 6 -44.42 19.04 45.77
N TYR A 7 -44.86 19.00 44.52
CA TYR A 7 -44.36 18.02 43.54
C TYR A 7 -42.99 18.45 43.00
N LEU A 8 -41.93 17.75 43.40
CA LEU A 8 -40.61 17.87 42.77
C LEU A 8 -40.62 17.09 41.42
N ILE A 9 -40.73 17.84 40.34
CA ILE A 9 -40.52 17.27 38.99
C ILE A 9 -39.02 17.12 38.81
N VAL A 10 -38.51 15.88 38.89
CA VAL A 10 -37.14 15.54 38.51
C VAL A 10 -37.08 15.48 36.97
N CYS A 11 -36.62 16.55 36.36
CA CYS A 11 -36.29 16.59 34.96
C CYS A 11 -35.00 15.79 34.73
N CYS A 12 -35.07 14.52 34.30
CA CYS A 12 -33.94 13.81 33.75
C CYS A 12 -33.57 14.44 32.40
N PRO A 13 -32.32 14.91 32.23
CA PRO A 13 -31.88 15.36 30.91
C PRO A 13 -31.86 14.17 29.95
N PRO A 14 -32.30 14.36 28.69
CA PRO A 14 -32.19 13.29 27.70
C PRO A 14 -30.71 12.94 27.50
N THR A 15 -30.36 11.68 27.73
CA THR A 15 -29.07 11.13 27.34
C THR A 15 -28.96 11.24 25.81
N LEU A 16 -28.21 12.20 25.33
CA LEU A 16 -27.76 12.27 23.94
C LEU A 16 -26.88 11.05 23.68
N THR A 17 -27.48 9.98 23.16
CA THR A 17 -26.74 8.93 22.50
C THR A 17 -26.07 9.57 21.29
N ALA A 18 -24.75 9.78 21.37
CA ALA A 18 -23.95 10.16 20.24
C ALA A 18 -24.17 9.10 19.15
N GLN A 19 -24.92 9.42 18.12
CA GLN A 19 -25.02 8.62 16.91
C GLN A 19 -23.61 8.55 16.35
N GLN A 20 -22.93 7.40 16.53
CA GLN A 20 -21.67 7.11 15.83
C GLN A 20 -22.00 7.20 14.33
N GLN A 21 -21.48 8.22 13.68
CA GLN A 21 -21.50 8.26 12.22
C GLN A 21 -20.89 6.97 11.68
N PRO A 22 -21.47 6.37 10.62
CA PRO A 22 -20.88 5.18 10.02
C PRO A 22 -19.42 5.49 9.69
N ARG A 23 -18.50 4.70 10.27
CA ARG A 23 -17.08 4.88 10.00
C ARG A 23 -16.84 4.68 8.52
N GLU A 24 -16.25 5.68 7.89
CA GLU A 24 -15.91 5.64 6.47
C GLU A 24 -14.99 4.44 6.19
N VAL A 25 -15.28 3.72 5.11
CA VAL A 25 -14.45 2.59 4.67
C VAL A 25 -13.37 3.13 3.76
N VAL A 26 -12.11 2.93 4.10
CA VAL A 26 -10.97 3.27 3.25
C VAL A 26 -10.66 2.08 2.32
N ARG A 27 -10.48 2.33 1.03
CA ARG A 27 -10.23 1.32 0.00
C ARG A 27 -8.89 1.57 -0.68
N ILE A 28 -8.01 0.60 -0.62
CA ILE A 28 -6.64 0.70 -1.15
C ILE A 28 -6.40 -0.44 -2.13
N LEU A 29 -5.96 -0.12 -3.36
CA LEU A 29 -5.48 -1.09 -4.33
C LEU A 29 -3.96 -0.97 -4.45
N ALA A 30 -3.23 -2.04 -4.16
CA ALA A 30 -1.81 -2.12 -4.42
C ALA A 30 -1.55 -2.80 -5.77
N VAL A 31 -0.87 -2.11 -6.68
CA VAL A 31 -0.37 -2.65 -7.95
C VAL A 31 1.12 -2.89 -7.77
N GLY A 32 1.49 -4.14 -7.47
CA GLY A 32 2.84 -4.42 -7.01
C GLY A 32 3.29 -5.88 -7.20
N ASN A 33 4.02 -6.35 -6.22
CA ASN A 33 4.65 -7.68 -6.21
C ASN A 33 4.75 -8.17 -4.75
N SER A 34 5.71 -9.05 -4.43
CA SER A 34 5.92 -9.54 -3.05
C SER A 34 6.21 -8.43 -2.03
N PHE A 35 6.79 -7.30 -2.46
CA PHE A 35 7.02 -6.17 -1.56
C PHE A 35 5.73 -5.42 -1.22
N SER A 36 4.74 -5.36 -2.11
CA SER A 36 3.42 -4.85 -1.72
C SER A 36 2.68 -5.82 -0.80
N ASP A 37 2.87 -7.11 -1.00
CA ASP A 37 2.32 -8.16 -0.14
C ASP A 37 2.83 -8.00 1.30
N ASP A 38 4.17 -7.94 1.47
CA ASP A 38 4.79 -7.65 2.76
C ASP A 38 4.33 -6.30 3.35
N GLY A 39 4.17 -5.28 2.49
CA GLY A 39 3.77 -3.94 2.92
C GLY A 39 2.33 -3.80 3.40
N VAL A 40 1.43 -4.71 3.03
CA VAL A 40 0.02 -4.69 3.45
C VAL A 40 -0.32 -5.77 4.48
N GLU A 41 0.62 -6.61 4.87
CA GLU A 41 0.39 -7.77 5.74
C GLU A 41 -0.36 -7.43 7.03
N TYR A 42 0.10 -6.41 7.76
CA TYR A 42 -0.52 -5.99 9.03
C TYR A 42 -1.45 -4.78 8.90
N LEU A 43 -1.80 -4.37 7.67
CA LEU A 43 -2.52 -3.11 7.48
C LEU A 43 -3.95 -3.17 8.02
N ASP A 44 -4.59 -4.36 7.97
CA ASP A 44 -5.94 -4.56 8.52
C ASP A 44 -5.95 -4.45 10.05
N GLU A 45 -4.98 -5.08 10.73
CA GLU A 45 -4.85 -5.01 12.20
C GLU A 45 -4.57 -3.58 12.67
N LEU A 46 -3.68 -2.87 11.95
CA LEU A 46 -3.38 -1.47 12.24
C LEU A 46 -4.60 -0.57 12.02
N ALA A 47 -5.37 -0.79 10.95
CA ALA A 47 -6.59 -0.07 10.68
C ALA A 47 -7.65 -0.32 11.76
N LYS A 48 -7.83 -1.58 12.16
CA LYS A 48 -8.74 -1.97 13.27
C LYS A 48 -8.34 -1.28 14.58
N ALA A 49 -7.05 -1.30 14.93
CA ALA A 49 -6.54 -0.63 16.12
C ALA A 49 -6.79 0.89 16.08
N ALA A 50 -6.71 1.50 14.91
CA ALA A 50 -7.04 2.91 14.69
C ALA A 50 -8.56 3.18 14.56
N GLY A 51 -9.40 2.15 14.60
CA GLY A 51 -10.83 2.25 14.43
C GLY A 51 -11.28 2.59 13.01
N ILE A 52 -10.46 2.29 12.00
CA ILE A 52 -10.72 2.49 10.59
C ILE A 52 -11.23 1.17 9.99
N ARG A 53 -12.27 1.24 9.15
CA ARG A 53 -12.68 0.11 8.31
C ARG A 53 -11.84 0.14 7.04
N LEU A 54 -11.29 -1.01 6.64
CA LEU A 54 -10.34 -1.07 5.54
C LEU A 54 -10.69 -2.21 4.57
N ILE A 55 -10.59 -1.91 3.28
CA ILE A 55 -10.56 -2.90 2.20
C ILE A 55 -9.23 -2.73 1.46
N VAL A 56 -8.45 -3.79 1.37
CA VAL A 56 -7.18 -3.80 0.65
C VAL A 56 -7.26 -4.83 -0.47
N GLY A 57 -7.00 -4.39 -1.70
CA GLY A 57 -6.70 -5.26 -2.84
C GLY A 57 -5.20 -5.23 -3.12
N ASN A 58 -4.58 -6.38 -3.35
CA ASN A 58 -3.20 -6.49 -3.80
C ASN A 58 -3.14 -7.30 -5.10
N LEU A 59 -2.74 -6.65 -6.19
CA LEU A 59 -2.49 -7.30 -7.47
C LEU A 59 -1.07 -7.85 -7.48
N TYR A 60 -0.96 -9.14 -7.16
CA TYR A 60 0.30 -9.81 -6.94
C TYR A 60 0.79 -10.57 -8.18
N ILE A 61 2.04 -10.32 -8.54
CA ILE A 61 2.89 -11.20 -9.35
C ILE A 61 4.29 -11.12 -8.75
N GLY A 62 4.89 -12.26 -8.38
CA GLY A 62 6.24 -12.30 -7.85
C GLY A 62 7.26 -11.60 -8.76
N GLY A 63 8.05 -10.68 -8.23
CA GLY A 63 9.07 -9.93 -8.98
C GLY A 63 8.55 -9.08 -10.14
N CYS A 64 7.28 -8.65 -10.11
CA CYS A 64 6.70 -7.86 -11.18
C CYS A 64 7.31 -6.46 -11.26
N SER A 65 7.87 -6.12 -12.42
CA SER A 65 8.36 -4.78 -12.75
C SER A 65 7.24 -3.90 -13.33
N LEU A 66 7.45 -2.58 -13.36
CA LEU A 66 6.54 -1.65 -14.05
C LEU A 66 6.38 -2.01 -15.54
N GLU A 67 7.46 -2.43 -16.20
CA GLU A 67 7.41 -2.93 -17.57
C GLU A 67 6.44 -4.11 -17.72
N ARG A 68 6.57 -5.12 -16.84
CA ARG A 68 5.70 -6.29 -16.86
C ARG A 68 4.25 -5.93 -16.51
N HIS A 69 4.02 -5.02 -15.57
CA HIS A 69 2.68 -4.50 -15.31
C HIS A 69 2.08 -3.88 -16.57
N TRP A 70 2.84 -3.01 -17.26
CA TRP A 70 2.37 -2.36 -18.49
C TRP A 70 2.14 -3.37 -19.62
N GLU A 71 3.01 -4.34 -19.76
CA GLU A 71 2.85 -5.41 -20.76
C GLU A 71 1.55 -6.20 -20.52
N ASN A 72 1.28 -6.60 -19.27
CA ASN A 72 0.06 -7.31 -18.94
C ASN A 72 -1.19 -6.46 -19.23
N VAL A 73 -1.16 -5.18 -18.87
CA VAL A 73 -2.26 -4.24 -19.07
C VAL A 73 -2.53 -3.99 -20.55
N SER A 74 -1.48 -3.71 -21.33
CA SER A 74 -1.60 -3.41 -22.77
C SER A 74 -2.14 -4.59 -23.59
N LYS A 75 -1.94 -5.82 -23.08
CA LYS A 75 -2.44 -7.05 -23.69
C LYS A 75 -3.73 -7.57 -23.05
N GLY A 76 -4.25 -6.90 -22.01
CA GLY A 76 -5.45 -7.33 -21.27
C GLY A 76 -5.30 -8.68 -20.58
N LEU A 77 -4.08 -9.05 -20.14
CA LEU A 77 -3.80 -10.39 -19.60
C LEU A 77 -4.36 -10.57 -18.18
N PRO A 78 -5.03 -11.71 -17.91
CA PRO A 78 -5.43 -12.11 -16.57
C PRO A 78 -4.24 -12.76 -15.83
N ALA A 79 -3.23 -11.94 -15.50
CA ALA A 79 -1.91 -12.44 -15.08
C ALA A 79 -1.68 -12.39 -13.56
N TYR A 80 -2.62 -11.82 -12.80
CA TYR A 80 -2.43 -11.55 -11.37
C TYR A 80 -3.12 -12.57 -10.49
N ASP A 81 -2.51 -12.83 -9.33
CA ASP A 81 -3.23 -13.28 -8.15
C ASP A 81 -3.79 -12.04 -7.44
N TYR A 82 -5.09 -11.88 -7.45
CA TYR A 82 -5.76 -10.77 -6.78
C TYR A 82 -6.10 -11.17 -5.35
N ARG A 83 -5.27 -10.71 -4.42
CA ARG A 83 -5.41 -10.93 -2.97
C ARG A 83 -6.19 -9.78 -2.37
N LYS A 84 -7.36 -10.08 -1.80
CA LYS A 84 -8.21 -9.05 -1.20
C LYS A 84 -8.45 -9.36 0.27
N ASN A 85 -8.28 -8.35 1.12
CA ASN A 85 -8.69 -8.36 2.51
C ASN A 85 -9.85 -7.36 2.67
N CYS A 86 -11.02 -7.86 3.02
CA CYS A 86 -12.20 -7.07 3.30
C CYS A 86 -12.50 -7.14 4.79
N GLU A 87 -12.04 -6.14 5.56
CA GLU A 87 -12.27 -6.04 7.01
C GLU A 87 -11.84 -7.31 7.78
N GLY A 88 -10.75 -7.96 7.37
CA GLY A 88 -10.19 -9.17 7.97
C GLY A 88 -10.60 -10.48 7.27
N VAL A 89 -11.50 -10.43 6.30
CA VAL A 89 -11.83 -11.58 5.46
C VAL A 89 -10.93 -11.61 4.24
N GLN A 90 -10.03 -12.57 4.19
CA GLN A 90 -9.07 -12.74 3.10
C GLN A 90 -9.64 -13.61 1.98
N SER A 91 -9.34 -13.23 0.73
CA SER A 91 -9.64 -14.01 -0.46
C SER A 91 -8.49 -13.90 -1.47
N ASN A 92 -8.36 -14.89 -2.35
CA ASN A 92 -7.40 -14.87 -3.44
C ASN A 92 -8.11 -15.35 -4.73
N THR A 93 -8.11 -14.49 -5.74
CA THR A 93 -8.68 -14.79 -7.06
C THR A 93 -7.55 -14.83 -8.09
N PRO A 94 -7.09 -16.02 -8.48
CA PRO A 94 -6.05 -16.16 -9.49
C PRO A 94 -6.55 -15.76 -10.87
N LYS A 95 -5.64 -15.52 -11.79
CA LYS A 95 -5.93 -15.16 -13.19
C LYS A 95 -6.87 -13.94 -13.30
N THR A 96 -6.60 -12.93 -12.49
CA THR A 96 -7.32 -11.66 -12.53
C THR A 96 -6.58 -10.67 -13.43
N SER A 97 -7.31 -9.87 -14.22
CA SER A 97 -6.74 -8.74 -14.95
C SER A 97 -6.65 -7.51 -14.05
N LEU A 98 -5.74 -6.58 -14.36
CA LEU A 98 -5.69 -5.30 -13.66
C LEU A 98 -7.02 -4.55 -13.79
N LEU A 99 -7.66 -4.58 -14.96
CA LEU A 99 -8.95 -3.94 -15.18
C LEU A 99 -10.03 -4.48 -14.23
N SER A 100 -10.12 -5.81 -14.10
CA SER A 100 -11.12 -6.43 -13.21
C SER A 100 -10.94 -6.02 -11.76
N ALA A 101 -9.70 -6.01 -11.26
CA ALA A 101 -9.42 -5.58 -9.88
C ALA A 101 -9.63 -4.07 -9.69
N LEU A 102 -9.31 -3.27 -10.71
CA LEU A 102 -9.53 -1.82 -10.68
C LEU A 102 -11.02 -1.44 -10.59
N GLN A 103 -11.89 -2.26 -11.17
CA GLN A 103 -13.34 -2.05 -11.20
C GLN A 103 -14.08 -2.76 -10.06
N ASP A 104 -13.40 -3.55 -9.24
CA ASP A 104 -14.00 -4.32 -8.14
C ASP A 104 -14.49 -3.42 -6.99
N GLU A 105 -13.77 -2.33 -6.72
CA GLU A 105 -14.14 -1.36 -5.68
C GLU A 105 -13.96 0.08 -6.19
N PRO A 106 -14.65 1.05 -5.61
CA PRO A 106 -14.34 2.46 -5.82
C PRO A 106 -13.13 2.88 -4.98
N TRP A 107 -11.94 2.49 -5.40
CA TRP A 107 -10.69 2.68 -4.68
C TRP A 107 -10.43 4.13 -4.31
N ASP A 108 -10.14 4.41 -3.03
CA ASP A 108 -9.76 5.74 -2.55
C ASP A 108 -8.28 6.02 -2.84
N TYR A 109 -7.46 4.96 -2.78
CA TYR A 109 -6.04 5.02 -3.06
C TYR A 109 -5.61 3.88 -3.97
N ILE A 110 -4.74 4.20 -4.92
CA ILE A 110 -4.04 3.19 -5.73
C ILE A 110 -2.54 3.41 -5.55
N THR A 111 -1.84 2.37 -5.09
CA THR A 111 -0.39 2.42 -4.94
C THR A 111 0.28 1.72 -6.10
N VAL A 112 1.39 2.29 -6.54
CA VAL A 112 2.26 1.72 -7.57
C VAL A 112 3.69 1.65 -7.04
N GLN A 113 4.46 0.68 -7.52
CA GLN A 113 5.87 0.51 -7.15
C GLN A 113 6.67 -0.05 -8.31
N GLN A 114 7.99 0.13 -8.28
CA GLN A 114 8.90 -0.61 -9.13
C GLN A 114 9.35 -1.89 -8.43
N VAL A 115 9.77 -2.90 -9.18
CA VAL A 115 10.42 -4.10 -8.61
C VAL A 115 11.69 -3.71 -7.85
N SER A 116 11.96 -4.38 -6.74
CA SER A 116 12.97 -3.97 -5.77
C SER A 116 14.35 -3.69 -6.36
N GLN A 117 14.87 -4.59 -7.21
CA GLN A 117 16.19 -4.42 -7.85
C GLN A 117 16.29 -3.24 -8.81
N ASN A 118 15.17 -2.72 -9.30
CA ASN A 118 15.11 -1.60 -10.23
C ASN A 118 14.64 -0.29 -9.55
N SER A 119 14.25 -0.34 -8.28
CA SER A 119 13.59 0.79 -7.62
C SER A 119 14.47 2.05 -7.48
N GLY A 120 15.79 1.88 -7.43
CA GLY A 120 16.76 2.98 -7.46
C GLY A 120 17.22 3.39 -8.86
N LEU A 121 16.78 2.70 -9.91
CA LEU A 121 17.21 2.91 -11.29
C LEU A 121 16.15 3.73 -12.05
N TYR A 122 16.32 5.03 -12.10
CA TYR A 122 15.34 5.98 -12.64
C TYR A 122 14.83 5.64 -14.04
N ASP A 123 15.72 5.26 -14.95
CA ASP A 123 15.35 5.02 -16.35
C ASP A 123 14.43 3.80 -16.52
N THR A 124 14.43 2.87 -15.57
CA THR A 124 13.55 1.69 -15.59
C THR A 124 12.08 2.01 -15.30
N TYR A 125 11.78 3.22 -14.88
CA TYR A 125 10.40 3.68 -14.70
C TYR A 125 9.76 4.11 -16.03
N TYR A 126 10.56 4.39 -17.06
CA TYR A 126 10.07 4.98 -18.31
C TYR A 126 10.27 4.05 -19.51
N PRO A 127 9.26 3.98 -20.40
CA PRO A 127 8.00 4.78 -20.45
C PRO A 127 6.85 4.19 -19.61
N PHE A 128 7.07 3.18 -18.80
CA PHE A 128 6.03 2.32 -18.22
C PHE A 128 5.18 3.02 -17.15
N MET A 129 5.79 3.81 -16.25
CA MET A 129 5.07 4.49 -15.17
C MET A 129 3.99 5.45 -15.68
N PRO A 130 4.28 6.41 -16.58
CA PRO A 130 3.24 7.29 -17.09
C PRO A 130 2.13 6.54 -17.83
N SER A 131 2.48 5.49 -18.59
CA SER A 131 1.49 4.68 -19.33
C SER A 131 0.55 3.93 -18.37
N LEU A 132 1.13 3.32 -17.33
CA LEU A 132 0.34 2.62 -16.29
C LEU A 132 -0.55 3.60 -15.54
N LEU A 133 -0.03 4.75 -15.12
CA LEU A 133 -0.80 5.78 -14.41
C LEU A 133 -1.96 6.32 -15.26
N GLN A 134 -1.73 6.55 -16.55
CA GLN A 134 -2.77 6.97 -17.47
C GLN A 134 -3.89 5.92 -17.55
N TYR A 135 -3.53 4.65 -17.68
CA TYR A 135 -4.50 3.56 -17.70
C TYR A 135 -5.32 3.51 -16.40
N LEU A 136 -4.64 3.56 -15.25
CA LEU A 136 -5.29 3.54 -13.94
C LEU A 136 -6.26 4.71 -13.78
N ARG A 137 -5.86 5.94 -14.16
CA ARG A 137 -6.72 7.14 -14.10
C ARG A 137 -7.96 7.01 -14.99
N THR A 138 -7.78 6.41 -16.17
CA THR A 138 -8.89 6.28 -17.15
C THR A 138 -9.94 5.27 -16.73
N HIS A 139 -9.53 4.21 -16.00
CA HIS A 139 -10.42 3.08 -15.71
C HIS A 139 -10.82 2.96 -14.24
N ALA A 140 -10.26 3.77 -13.33
CA ALA A 140 -10.70 3.83 -11.95
C ALA A 140 -12.15 4.30 -11.85
N THR A 141 -12.95 3.63 -11.02
CA THR A 141 -14.39 3.92 -10.85
C THR A 141 -14.66 5.10 -9.92
N ASN A 142 -13.72 5.42 -9.02
CA ASN A 142 -13.78 6.58 -8.14
C ASN A 142 -13.10 7.80 -8.79
N PRO A 143 -13.83 8.86 -9.16
CA PRO A 143 -13.20 10.05 -9.75
C PRO A 143 -12.30 10.83 -8.79
N GLY A 144 -12.43 10.58 -7.47
CA GLY A 144 -11.59 11.16 -6.42
C GLY A 144 -10.37 10.31 -6.04
N VAL A 145 -10.08 9.24 -6.79
CA VAL A 145 -8.97 8.34 -6.48
C VAL A 145 -7.63 9.08 -6.38
N ARG A 146 -6.86 8.76 -5.37
CA ARG A 146 -5.53 9.32 -5.11
C ARG A 146 -4.46 8.26 -5.39
N PHE A 147 -3.37 8.70 -6.01
CA PHE A 147 -2.23 7.82 -6.32
C PHE A 147 -1.12 7.99 -5.29
N ALA A 148 -0.46 6.87 -4.96
CA ALA A 148 0.70 6.86 -4.10
C ALA A 148 1.83 6.00 -4.71
N ILE A 149 3.08 6.35 -4.43
CA ILE A 149 4.23 5.50 -4.75
C ILE A 149 4.64 4.77 -3.47
N HIS A 150 4.67 3.46 -3.53
CA HIS A 150 5.26 2.64 -2.48
C HIS A 150 6.78 2.65 -2.66
N GLN A 151 7.49 3.34 -1.76
CA GLN A 151 8.94 3.32 -1.67
C GLN A 151 9.36 2.03 -0.99
N VAL A 152 9.81 1.06 -1.76
CA VAL A 152 10.29 -0.22 -1.25
C VAL A 152 11.63 -0.06 -0.52
N TRP A 153 12.03 -1.09 0.22
CA TRP A 153 13.27 -1.08 1.03
C TRP A 153 14.46 -1.68 0.29
N ALA A 154 15.65 -1.30 0.74
CA ALA A 154 16.90 -1.90 0.29
C ALA A 154 17.02 -3.34 0.85
N TYR A 155 17.81 -4.16 0.18
CA TYR A 155 18.13 -5.51 0.64
C TYR A 155 18.97 -5.50 1.93
N ALA A 156 19.01 -6.61 2.64
CA ALA A 156 19.94 -6.82 3.75
C ALA A 156 21.39 -6.79 3.26
N CYS A 157 22.32 -6.45 4.15
CA CYS A 157 23.72 -6.28 3.75
C CYS A 157 24.37 -7.59 3.28
N ASP A 158 23.83 -8.75 3.69
CA ASP A 158 24.26 -10.10 3.32
C ASP A 158 23.36 -10.74 2.25
N SER A 159 22.47 -9.97 1.62
CA SER A 159 21.57 -10.49 0.59
C SER A 159 22.33 -11.06 -0.60
N ASN A 160 21.90 -12.24 -1.04
CA ASN A 160 22.42 -12.91 -2.24
C ASN A 160 21.56 -12.67 -3.49
N HIS A 161 20.60 -11.76 -3.44
CA HIS A 161 19.76 -11.43 -4.58
C HIS A 161 20.59 -10.83 -5.71
N SER A 162 20.54 -11.41 -6.91
CA SER A 162 21.36 -11.00 -8.07
C SER A 162 21.23 -9.52 -8.43
N GLY A 163 20.04 -8.93 -8.24
CA GLY A 163 19.81 -7.52 -8.49
C GLY A 163 20.48 -6.58 -7.49
N PHE A 164 21.08 -7.08 -6.41
CA PHE A 164 21.84 -6.27 -5.47
C PHE A 164 23.12 -5.70 -6.10
N ALA A 165 23.65 -6.41 -7.10
CA ALA A 165 24.80 -5.95 -7.88
C ALA A 165 24.54 -4.62 -8.62
N ASN A 166 23.29 -4.24 -8.89
CA ASN A 166 22.93 -2.93 -9.45
C ASN A 166 23.36 -1.77 -8.53
N TYR A 167 23.66 -2.07 -7.27
CA TYR A 167 24.03 -1.12 -6.22
C TYR A 167 25.38 -1.46 -5.60
N ASP A 168 26.24 -2.22 -6.33
CA ASP A 168 27.55 -2.71 -5.86
C ASP A 168 27.45 -3.57 -4.59
N ASN A 169 26.32 -4.23 -4.36
CA ASN A 169 25.98 -4.99 -3.13
C ASN A 169 26.11 -4.13 -1.86
N ASP A 170 25.82 -2.83 -1.95
CA ASP A 170 25.83 -1.87 -0.84
C ASP A 170 24.40 -1.47 -0.48
N GLN A 171 23.95 -1.89 0.70
CA GLN A 171 22.62 -1.60 1.25
C GLN A 171 22.37 -0.09 1.36
N SER A 172 23.34 0.66 1.85
CA SER A 172 23.22 2.10 2.04
C SER A 172 23.14 2.83 0.71
N ARG A 173 23.87 2.37 -0.31
CA ARG A 173 23.77 2.89 -1.68
C ARG A 173 22.39 2.57 -2.26
N MET A 174 21.94 1.31 -2.19
CA MET A 174 20.62 0.91 -2.66
C MET A 174 19.53 1.78 -2.04
N TYR A 175 19.54 1.95 -0.72
CA TYR A 175 18.58 2.81 -0.02
C TYR A 175 18.60 4.26 -0.53
N ARG A 176 19.78 4.88 -0.63
CA ARG A 176 19.88 6.26 -1.11
C ARG A 176 19.38 6.43 -2.53
N GLU A 177 19.71 5.51 -3.43
CA GLU A 177 19.25 5.57 -4.83
C GLU A 177 17.74 5.32 -4.94
N ILE A 178 17.14 4.44 -4.13
CA ILE A 178 15.68 4.25 -4.06
C ILE A 178 15.02 5.56 -3.62
N VAL A 179 15.43 6.16 -2.51
CA VAL A 179 14.84 7.42 -2.00
C VAL A 179 14.94 8.53 -3.03
N LYS A 180 16.12 8.72 -3.63
CA LYS A 180 16.38 9.75 -4.65
C LYS A 180 15.50 9.53 -5.88
N THR A 181 15.42 8.30 -6.38
CA THR A 181 14.66 7.93 -7.57
C THR A 181 13.17 8.10 -7.34
N VAL A 182 12.63 7.55 -6.25
CA VAL A 182 11.20 7.66 -5.92
C VAL A 182 10.78 9.12 -5.77
N ASN A 183 11.58 9.94 -5.09
CA ASN A 183 11.31 11.38 -4.96
C ASN A 183 11.34 12.11 -6.32
N ARG A 184 12.21 11.71 -7.23
CA ARG A 184 12.29 12.28 -8.59
C ARG A 184 11.06 11.87 -9.42
N VAL A 185 10.67 10.59 -9.37
CA VAL A 185 9.48 10.07 -10.06
C VAL A 185 8.20 10.70 -9.51
N SER A 186 8.04 10.78 -8.18
CA SER A 186 6.90 11.40 -7.50
C SER A 186 6.66 12.83 -8.02
N ARG A 187 7.73 13.64 -8.08
CA ARG A 187 7.63 15.01 -8.61
C ARG A 187 7.28 15.05 -10.11
N LYS A 188 7.93 14.20 -10.93
CA LYS A 188 7.70 14.18 -12.37
C LYS A 188 6.31 13.71 -12.76
N GLU A 189 5.79 12.69 -12.06
CA GLU A 189 4.46 12.12 -12.34
C GLU A 189 3.33 12.79 -11.53
N HIS A 190 3.65 13.84 -10.76
CA HIS A 190 2.70 14.57 -9.91
C HIS A 190 1.94 13.66 -8.94
N ILE A 191 2.66 12.72 -8.32
CA ILE A 191 2.14 11.84 -7.27
C ILE A 191 2.64 12.33 -5.92
N PRO A 192 1.84 13.11 -5.15
CA PRO A 192 2.33 13.76 -3.93
C PRO A 192 2.50 12.80 -2.75
N ILE A 193 1.90 11.61 -2.82
CA ILE A 193 1.93 10.64 -1.73
C ILE A 193 3.04 9.62 -1.99
N VAL A 194 4.00 9.56 -1.07
CA VAL A 194 5.02 8.50 -1.02
C VAL A 194 4.82 7.74 0.27
N ILE A 195 4.65 6.42 0.18
CA ILE A 195 4.62 5.52 1.34
C ILE A 195 6.06 5.12 1.64
N PRO A 196 6.68 5.63 2.72
CA PRO A 196 8.12 5.56 2.92
C PRO A 196 8.56 4.27 3.63
N SER A 197 8.06 3.10 3.18
CA SER A 197 8.38 1.81 3.82
C SER A 197 9.88 1.54 3.85
N GLY A 198 10.59 1.85 2.76
CA GLY A 198 12.04 1.70 2.71
C GLY A 198 12.78 2.55 3.75
N THR A 199 12.29 3.77 4.02
CA THR A 199 12.85 4.63 5.07
C THR A 199 12.53 4.10 6.46
N ALA A 200 11.32 3.59 6.68
CA ALA A 200 10.93 2.97 7.95
C ALA A 200 11.80 1.75 8.26
N ILE A 201 11.98 0.84 7.29
CA ILE A 201 12.84 -0.34 7.44
C ILE A 201 14.30 0.04 7.70
N GLN A 202 14.83 1.03 6.96
CA GLN A 202 16.20 1.50 7.18
C GLN A 202 16.39 2.12 8.57
N THR A 203 15.38 2.83 9.07
CA THR A 203 15.38 3.36 10.45
C THR A 203 15.32 2.22 11.48
N GLY A 204 14.47 1.22 11.25
CA GLY A 204 14.38 0.03 12.09
C GLY A 204 15.70 -0.73 12.19
N ARG A 205 16.44 -0.85 11.09
CA ARG A 205 17.77 -1.48 11.07
C ARG A 205 18.79 -0.79 12.00
N ASN A 206 18.71 0.52 12.14
CA ASN A 206 19.57 1.26 13.06
C ASN A 206 19.27 0.94 14.53
N LEU A 207 18.06 0.49 14.85
CA LEU A 207 17.62 0.18 16.21
C LEU A 207 17.76 -1.31 16.55
N MET A 208 17.44 -2.19 15.59
CA MET A 208 17.33 -3.65 15.81
C MET A 208 18.38 -4.46 15.06
N GLY A 209 19.24 -3.81 14.29
CA GLY A 209 20.18 -4.48 13.38
C GLY A 209 19.50 -4.97 12.09
N ASP A 210 20.30 -5.58 11.21
CA ASP A 210 19.85 -6.02 9.88
C ASP A 210 19.21 -7.42 9.91
N ARG A 211 18.13 -7.58 10.71
CA ARG A 211 17.41 -8.84 10.90
C ARG A 211 15.93 -8.78 10.45
N MET A 212 15.56 -7.72 9.74
CA MET A 212 14.15 -7.45 9.40
C MET A 212 13.67 -8.25 8.18
N THR A 213 14.54 -9.06 7.57
CA THR A 213 14.19 -9.83 6.39
C THR A 213 14.46 -11.33 6.61
N ARG A 214 13.56 -12.21 6.12
CA ARG A 214 13.67 -13.67 6.25
C ARG A 214 14.64 -14.31 5.25
N ASP A 215 14.94 -13.63 4.14
CA ASP A 215 15.74 -14.14 3.02
C ASP A 215 16.69 -13.09 2.42
N GLY A 216 16.92 -12.00 3.14
CA GLY A 216 17.74 -10.88 2.70
C GLY A 216 16.98 -9.79 1.93
N PHE A 217 15.69 -9.96 1.64
CA PHE A 217 14.89 -8.94 0.91
C PHE A 217 13.40 -8.94 1.24
N HIS A 218 12.74 -10.04 1.54
CA HIS A 218 11.36 -10.05 2.03
C HIS A 218 11.31 -9.86 3.55
N LEU A 219 10.32 -9.12 4.04
CA LEU A 219 10.19 -8.84 5.47
C LEU A 219 9.91 -10.12 6.27
N ASP A 220 10.45 -10.18 7.48
CA ASP A 220 10.16 -11.23 8.45
C ASP A 220 8.95 -10.80 9.28
N TYR A 221 7.92 -11.65 9.35
CA TYR A 221 6.69 -11.39 10.09
C TYR A 221 6.76 -11.83 11.56
N GLY A 222 7.87 -12.41 11.98
CA GLY A 222 8.10 -12.89 13.35
C GLY A 222 8.82 -11.91 14.28
N LEU A 223 9.05 -10.68 13.84
CA LEU A 223 9.78 -9.65 14.61
C LEU A 223 8.86 -8.65 15.28
#